data_8f1397bfff9164f18e44900a97db1d73
#
_entry.id   8f1397bfff9164f18e44900a97db1d73
#
_cell.length_a   1.000
_cell.length_b   1.000
_cell.length_c   1.000
_cell.angle_alpha   90.00
_cell.angle_beta   90.00
_cell.angle_gamma   90.00
#
_symmetry.space_group_name_H-M   'P 1'
#
loop_
_entity.id
_entity.type
_entity.pdbx_description
1 polymer ?
#
loop_
_entity_poly.entity_id
_entity_poly.type
_entity_poly.pdbx_seq_one_letter_code
_entity_poly.pdbx_strand_id
1 'polypeptide(L)'
;MSDAPAPRPRSQASANLRRAVLLMVGSTVLFGLMAVCIRLASSQLHAFEIAFFRSFFGFVFVLPLLFRHGPQLLRTDKLGFYIARCAIGILSMLAGFWAIVNLPLSQAIALSYSTPLFVTIGAVLFLGEIVGARRWSAVLVGFLGVLVIVQPGVDTFTPGTLVALLAALASANAAISIRFLARTEHPDAIVVLTTMLWVPMSLLPALLVWETPAGLTWLWIVLAGALGTGGHMIWTRALKLGEASMLTPISFLQIVVVAFFGWLLFGEALDRWTVVGAGIVLASNIYIARREARLARHATTDPDIGADTPSPR
;
A
#
# COMPACT_ATOMS: atom_id res chain seq x y z
N MET A 1 32.07 -9.00 -26.99
CA MET A 1 31.44 -10.29 -26.60
C MET A 1 30.52 -9.97 -25.43
N SER A 2 29.22 -9.96 -25.69
CA SER A 2 28.18 -9.55 -24.71
C SER A 2 27.81 -10.79 -23.88
N ASP A 3 28.18 -10.79 -22.59
CA ASP A 3 27.73 -11.77 -21.61
C ASP A 3 26.25 -11.52 -21.28
N ALA A 4 25.36 -12.01 -22.11
CA ALA A 4 23.95 -12.10 -21.77
C ALA A 4 23.80 -13.18 -20.67
N PRO A 5 23.18 -12.90 -19.52
CA PRO A 5 23.03 -13.89 -18.46
C PRO A 5 22.21 -15.07 -18.96
N ALA A 6 22.71 -16.28 -18.73
CA ALA A 6 22.08 -17.53 -19.14
C ALA A 6 20.62 -17.62 -18.64
N PRO A 7 19.68 -18.16 -19.45
CA PRO A 7 18.28 -18.29 -19.06
C PRO A 7 18.17 -19.21 -17.84
N ARG A 8 17.51 -18.69 -16.77
CA ARG A 8 17.31 -19.44 -15.53
C ARG A 8 16.50 -20.72 -15.78
N PRO A 9 16.87 -21.86 -15.20
CA PRO A 9 16.15 -23.11 -15.39
C PRO A 9 14.69 -22.99 -14.94
N ARG A 10 13.76 -23.55 -15.72
CA ARG A 10 12.30 -23.49 -15.50
C ARG A 10 11.87 -23.94 -14.09
N SER A 11 12.60 -24.86 -13.46
CA SER A 11 12.37 -25.31 -12.09
C SER A 11 12.61 -24.21 -11.04
N GLN A 12 13.64 -23.39 -11.21
CA GLN A 12 13.91 -22.24 -10.32
C GLN A 12 12.86 -21.14 -10.48
N ALA A 13 12.37 -20.88 -11.69
CA ALA A 13 11.33 -19.88 -11.92
C ALA A 13 10.01 -20.29 -11.25
N SER A 14 9.63 -21.57 -11.30
CA SER A 14 8.42 -22.07 -10.63
C SER A 14 8.54 -22.07 -9.10
N ALA A 15 9.71 -22.40 -8.56
CA ALA A 15 9.99 -22.35 -7.12
C ALA A 15 9.94 -20.91 -6.59
N ASN A 16 10.52 -19.96 -7.32
CA ASN A 16 10.48 -18.54 -6.96
C ASN A 16 9.05 -17.98 -6.99
N LEU A 17 8.25 -18.38 -7.98
CA LEU A 17 6.84 -17.96 -8.07
C LEU A 17 6.02 -18.48 -6.89
N ARG A 18 6.14 -19.77 -6.53
CA ARG A 18 5.46 -20.31 -5.33
C ARG A 18 5.87 -19.56 -4.06
N ARG A 19 7.16 -19.28 -3.90
CA ARG A 19 7.67 -18.53 -2.77
C ARG A 19 7.13 -17.09 -2.74
N ALA A 20 7.06 -16.42 -3.89
CA ALA A 20 6.47 -15.09 -4.02
C ALA A 20 4.99 -15.08 -3.61
N VAL A 21 4.20 -16.08 -4.06
CA VAL A 21 2.78 -16.23 -3.70
C VAL A 21 2.62 -16.44 -2.19
N LEU A 22 3.39 -17.36 -1.58
CA LEU A 22 3.32 -17.61 -0.14
C LEU A 22 3.70 -16.37 0.69
N LEU A 23 4.75 -15.65 0.29
CA LEU A 23 5.14 -14.40 0.94
C LEU A 23 4.04 -13.33 0.79
N MET A 24 3.39 -13.24 -0.38
CA MET A 24 2.30 -12.28 -0.60
C MET A 24 1.08 -12.61 0.27
N VAL A 25 0.68 -13.88 0.34
CA VAL A 25 -0.38 -14.34 1.26
C VAL A 25 -0.02 -13.99 2.69
N GLY A 26 1.21 -14.31 3.14
CA GLY A 26 1.68 -13.99 4.48
C GLY A 26 1.63 -12.48 4.77
N SER A 27 2.11 -11.63 3.86
CA SER A 27 2.06 -10.17 4.03
C SER A 27 0.64 -9.66 4.14
N THR A 28 -0.26 -10.19 3.32
CA THR A 28 -1.68 -9.80 3.29
C THR A 28 -2.39 -10.16 4.60
N VAL A 29 -2.10 -11.35 5.15
CA VAL A 29 -2.62 -11.75 6.46
C VAL A 29 -2.08 -10.84 7.56
N LEU A 30 -0.78 -10.52 7.54
CA LEU A 30 -0.18 -9.60 8.52
C LEU A 30 -0.81 -8.20 8.46
N PHE A 31 -1.07 -7.65 7.27
CA PHE A 31 -1.76 -6.37 7.14
C PHE A 31 -3.21 -6.44 7.61
N GLY A 32 -3.91 -7.55 7.35
CA GLY A 32 -5.27 -7.76 7.88
C GLY A 32 -5.28 -7.79 9.42
N LEU A 33 -4.38 -8.56 10.02
CA LEU A 33 -4.23 -8.62 11.48
C LEU A 33 -3.79 -7.28 12.07
N MET A 34 -2.92 -6.52 11.38
CA MET A 34 -2.58 -5.15 11.79
C MET A 34 -3.82 -4.27 11.86
N ALA A 35 -4.72 -4.32 10.85
CA ALA A 35 -5.95 -3.55 10.86
C ALA A 35 -6.88 -3.95 12.02
N VAL A 36 -6.95 -5.22 12.34
CA VAL A 36 -7.66 -5.73 13.53
C VAL A 36 -7.06 -5.17 14.83
N CYS A 37 -5.72 -5.19 14.96
CA CYS A 37 -5.04 -4.62 16.14
C CYS A 37 -5.29 -3.11 16.28
N ILE A 38 -5.30 -2.37 15.16
CA ILE A 38 -5.66 -0.94 15.15
C ILE A 38 -7.08 -0.75 15.67
N ARG A 39 -8.03 -1.56 15.21
CA ARG A 39 -9.43 -1.50 15.65
C ARG A 39 -9.59 -1.87 17.13
N LEU A 40 -8.86 -2.86 17.64
CA LEU A 40 -8.86 -3.23 19.05
C LEU A 40 -8.25 -2.13 19.94
N ALA A 41 -7.15 -1.50 19.49
CA ALA A 41 -6.53 -0.39 20.20
C ALA A 41 -7.43 0.85 20.24
N SER A 42 -8.31 1.03 19.26
CA SER A 42 -9.23 2.17 19.19
C SER A 42 -10.36 2.16 20.23
N SER A 43 -10.47 1.09 21.02
CA SER A 43 -11.34 1.07 22.19
C SER A 43 -10.89 2.04 23.30
N GLN A 44 -9.61 2.42 23.32
CA GLN A 44 -9.01 3.33 24.29
C GLN A 44 -8.32 4.52 23.62
N LEU A 45 -7.62 4.30 22.51
CA LEU A 45 -6.76 5.31 21.90
C LEU A 45 -7.41 5.93 20.66
N HIS A 46 -7.15 7.22 20.48
CA HIS A 46 -7.51 7.90 19.24
C HIS A 46 -6.67 7.38 18.06
N ALA A 47 -7.22 7.44 16.83
CA ALA A 47 -6.53 6.96 15.61
C ALA A 47 -5.14 7.59 15.41
N PHE A 48 -4.94 8.83 15.85
CA PHE A 48 -3.66 9.55 15.72
C PHE A 48 -2.59 9.00 16.65
N GLU A 49 -2.96 8.58 17.87
CA GLU A 49 -2.04 7.93 18.80
C GLU A 49 -1.67 6.53 18.30
N ILE A 50 -2.64 5.79 17.81
CA ILE A 50 -2.39 4.46 17.20
C ILE A 50 -1.41 4.60 16.03
N ALA A 51 -1.55 5.64 15.20
CA ALA A 51 -0.63 5.92 14.10
C ALA A 51 0.79 6.23 14.60
N PHE A 52 0.91 7.00 15.69
CA PHE A 52 2.20 7.27 16.34
C PHE A 52 2.83 5.99 16.89
N PHE A 53 2.13 5.25 17.74
CA PHE A 53 2.66 4.03 18.34
C PHE A 53 3.02 2.98 17.29
N ARG A 54 2.18 2.80 16.27
CA ARG A 54 2.49 1.90 15.14
C ARG A 54 3.76 2.33 14.41
N SER A 55 3.96 3.63 14.21
CA SER A 55 5.17 4.16 13.56
C SER A 55 6.40 4.00 14.45
N PHE A 56 6.26 4.28 15.75
CA PHE A 56 7.32 4.13 16.75
C PHE A 56 7.78 2.67 16.86
N PHE A 57 6.87 1.74 17.12
CA PHE A 57 7.22 0.32 17.19
C PHE A 57 7.68 -0.22 15.84
N GLY A 58 7.10 0.25 14.72
CA GLY A 58 7.58 -0.06 13.38
C GLY A 58 9.03 0.36 13.17
N PHE A 59 9.42 1.54 13.63
CA PHE A 59 10.80 2.00 13.60
C PHE A 59 11.72 1.14 14.48
N VAL A 60 11.29 0.78 15.70
CA VAL A 60 12.05 -0.13 16.58
C VAL A 60 12.33 -1.46 15.88
N PHE A 61 11.36 -2.02 15.16
CA PHE A 61 11.53 -3.26 14.39
C PHE A 61 12.44 -3.12 13.15
N VAL A 62 12.65 -1.91 12.64
CA VAL A 62 13.57 -1.63 11.52
C VAL A 62 14.99 -1.31 12.02
N LEU A 63 15.20 -0.95 13.27
CA LEU A 63 16.52 -0.64 13.83
C LEU A 63 17.59 -1.68 13.54
N PRO A 64 17.37 -3.00 13.61
CA PRO A 64 18.38 -3.99 13.27
C PRO A 64 18.91 -3.86 11.84
N LEU A 65 18.09 -3.36 10.91
CA LEU A 65 18.50 -3.11 9.52
C LEU A 65 19.48 -1.93 9.45
N LEU A 66 19.22 -0.88 10.23
CA LEU A 66 20.12 0.27 10.35
C LEU A 66 21.46 -0.12 10.96
N PHE A 67 21.48 -0.97 11.99
CA PHE A 67 22.72 -1.46 12.60
C PHE A 67 23.55 -2.34 11.66
N ARG A 68 22.90 -3.11 10.76
CA ARG A 68 23.58 -3.95 9.77
C ARG A 68 24.25 -3.15 8.64
N HIS A 69 23.58 -2.11 8.13
CA HIS A 69 24.04 -1.32 6.98
C HIS A 69 24.77 -0.04 7.38
N GLY A 70 24.74 0.32 8.67
CA GLY A 70 25.39 1.49 9.22
C GLY A 70 24.71 2.83 8.88
N PRO A 71 25.23 3.96 9.41
CA PRO A 71 24.63 5.29 9.26
C PRO A 71 24.66 5.83 7.83
N GLN A 72 25.35 5.16 6.91
CA GLN A 72 25.38 5.54 5.49
C GLN A 72 23.98 5.50 4.84
N LEU A 73 23.08 4.63 5.34
CA LEU A 73 21.68 4.58 4.90
C LEU A 73 20.89 5.86 5.18
N LEU A 74 21.35 6.70 6.11
CA LEU A 74 20.69 7.96 6.45
C LEU A 74 21.17 9.14 5.60
N ARG A 75 22.23 8.95 4.81
CA ARG A 75 22.75 10.01 3.94
C ARG A 75 21.93 10.09 2.66
N THR A 76 21.27 11.23 2.46
CA THR A 76 20.52 11.53 1.23
C THR A 76 20.61 13.02 0.93
N ASP A 77 20.77 13.37 -0.33
CA ASP A 77 20.72 14.76 -0.81
C ASP A 77 19.28 15.24 -1.02
N LYS A 78 18.29 14.33 -0.84
CA LYS A 78 16.88 14.57 -1.14
C LYS A 78 16.01 14.68 0.11
N LEU A 79 16.57 15.09 1.25
CA LEU A 79 15.88 15.14 2.53
C LEU A 79 14.57 15.95 2.45
N GLY A 80 14.58 17.10 1.76
CA GLY A 80 13.37 17.94 1.56
C GLY A 80 12.24 17.18 0.84
N PHE A 81 12.58 16.37 -0.18
CA PHE A 81 11.60 15.53 -0.87
C PHE A 81 11.09 14.41 0.03
N TYR A 82 11.95 13.79 0.87
CA TYR A 82 11.53 12.82 1.87
C TYR A 82 10.54 13.42 2.88
N ILE A 83 10.82 14.63 3.38
CA ILE A 83 9.94 15.32 4.34
C ILE A 83 8.58 15.59 3.70
N ALA A 84 8.52 16.18 2.51
CA ALA A 84 7.27 16.46 1.80
C ALA A 84 6.45 15.19 1.54
N ARG A 85 7.12 14.14 1.03
CA ARG A 85 6.49 12.84 0.80
C ARG A 85 5.98 12.20 2.09
N CYS A 86 6.78 12.26 3.17
CA CYS A 86 6.40 11.70 4.47
C CYS A 86 5.23 12.45 5.08
N ALA A 87 5.14 13.76 4.90
CA ALA A 87 3.98 14.56 5.34
C ALA A 87 2.68 14.08 4.66
N ILE A 88 2.71 13.89 3.33
CA ILE A 88 1.56 13.34 2.60
C ILE A 88 1.27 11.90 3.04
N GLY A 89 2.31 11.10 3.26
CA GLY A 89 2.19 9.73 3.75
C GLY A 89 1.57 9.64 5.15
N ILE A 90 1.93 10.55 6.05
CA ILE A 90 1.32 10.66 7.38
C ILE A 90 -0.15 11.06 7.28
N LEU A 91 -0.50 12.05 6.46
CA LEU A 91 -1.91 12.42 6.23
C LEU A 91 -2.72 11.23 5.73
N SER A 92 -2.17 10.47 4.78
CA SER A 92 -2.77 9.23 4.29
C SER A 92 -2.96 8.20 5.41
N MET A 93 -1.93 7.99 6.25
CA MET A 93 -1.98 7.02 7.34
C MET A 93 -2.98 7.44 8.42
N LEU A 94 -2.99 8.70 8.83
CA LEU A 94 -3.94 9.23 9.82
C LEU A 94 -5.38 9.10 9.33
N ALA A 95 -5.64 9.49 8.08
CA ALA A 95 -6.95 9.37 7.46
C ALA A 95 -7.38 7.89 7.29
N GLY A 96 -6.45 7.02 6.89
CA GLY A 96 -6.70 5.59 6.77
C GLY A 96 -7.01 4.92 8.10
N PHE A 97 -6.27 5.25 9.16
CA PHE A 97 -6.52 4.71 10.50
C PHE A 97 -7.81 5.26 11.09
N TRP A 98 -8.08 6.55 10.87
CA TRP A 98 -9.36 7.13 11.25
C TRP A 98 -10.54 6.43 10.54
N ALA A 99 -10.39 6.09 9.25
CA ALA A 99 -11.39 5.31 8.52
C ALA A 99 -11.55 3.89 9.10
N ILE A 100 -10.46 3.19 9.45
CA ILE A 100 -10.50 1.87 10.10
C ILE A 100 -11.24 1.93 11.44
N VAL A 101 -11.11 3.02 12.18
CA VAL A 101 -11.76 3.22 13.48
C VAL A 101 -13.25 3.54 13.34
N ASN A 102 -13.64 4.31 12.32
CA ASN A 102 -14.98 4.90 12.21
C ASN A 102 -15.88 4.24 11.16
N LEU A 103 -15.36 3.37 10.29
CA LEU A 103 -16.12 2.58 9.32
C LEU A 103 -16.10 1.09 9.67
N PRO A 104 -17.05 0.29 9.16
CA PRO A 104 -16.90 -1.16 9.17
C PRO A 104 -15.56 -1.56 8.56
N LEU A 105 -14.86 -2.51 9.21
CA LEU A 105 -13.47 -2.82 8.88
C LEU A 105 -13.30 -3.29 7.43
N SER A 106 -14.25 -4.10 6.93
CA SER A 106 -14.29 -4.55 5.54
C SER A 106 -14.49 -3.40 4.55
N GLN A 107 -15.34 -2.42 4.88
CA GLN A 107 -15.61 -1.25 4.05
C GLN A 107 -14.37 -0.34 3.97
N ALA A 108 -13.73 -0.03 5.11
CA ALA A 108 -12.52 0.78 5.17
C ALA A 108 -11.39 0.18 4.29
N ILE A 109 -11.17 -1.13 4.39
CA ILE A 109 -10.17 -1.83 3.59
C ILE A 109 -10.57 -1.89 2.11
N ALA A 110 -11.84 -2.16 1.78
CA ALA A 110 -12.32 -2.17 0.40
C ALA A 110 -12.10 -0.81 -0.30
N LEU A 111 -12.40 0.30 0.39
CA LEU A 111 -12.17 1.66 -0.13
C LEU A 111 -10.67 1.96 -0.34
N SER A 112 -9.78 1.42 0.48
CA SER A 112 -8.34 1.61 0.30
C SER A 112 -7.81 1.02 -1.02
N TYR A 113 -8.50 0.02 -1.58
CA TYR A 113 -8.18 -0.55 -2.90
C TYR A 113 -8.53 0.35 -4.08
N SER A 114 -9.12 1.53 -3.87
CA SER A 114 -9.20 2.57 -4.90
C SER A 114 -7.86 3.27 -5.16
N THR A 115 -6.85 3.08 -4.29
CA THR A 115 -5.50 3.65 -4.46
C THR A 115 -4.90 3.40 -5.85
N PRO A 116 -4.90 2.20 -6.45
CA PRO A 116 -4.35 1.98 -7.80
C PRO A 116 -5.07 2.76 -8.90
N LEU A 117 -6.36 3.05 -8.72
CA LEU A 117 -7.13 3.88 -9.66
C LEU A 117 -6.60 5.31 -9.64
N PHE A 118 -6.41 5.86 -8.43
CA PHE A 118 -5.80 7.19 -8.25
C PHE A 118 -4.34 7.24 -8.70
N VAL A 119 -3.56 6.16 -8.53
CA VAL A 119 -2.19 6.06 -9.07
C VAL A 119 -2.20 6.19 -10.59
N THR A 120 -3.16 5.55 -11.28
CA THR A 120 -3.28 5.63 -12.73
C THR A 120 -3.58 7.06 -13.18
N ILE A 121 -4.52 7.74 -12.51
CA ILE A 121 -4.87 9.14 -12.80
C ILE A 121 -3.65 10.04 -12.53
N GLY A 122 -3.00 9.87 -11.39
CA GLY A 122 -1.81 10.64 -11.04
C GLY A 122 -0.63 10.43 -11.99
N ALA A 123 -0.45 9.23 -12.53
CA ALA A 123 0.58 8.96 -13.53
C ALA A 123 0.35 9.73 -14.82
N VAL A 124 -0.90 9.88 -15.26
CA VAL A 124 -1.25 10.72 -16.42
C VAL A 124 -0.99 12.20 -16.13
N LEU A 125 -1.47 12.69 -14.99
CA LEU A 125 -1.44 14.12 -14.66
C LEU A 125 -0.02 14.63 -14.33
N PHE A 126 0.76 13.85 -13.58
CA PHE A 126 2.06 14.29 -13.03
C PHE A 126 3.27 13.70 -13.77
N LEU A 127 3.14 12.51 -14.36
CA LEU A 127 4.23 11.85 -15.06
C LEU A 127 4.11 11.97 -16.60
N GLY A 128 3.01 12.54 -17.10
CA GLY A 128 2.75 12.69 -18.55
C GLY A 128 2.58 11.34 -19.25
N GLU A 129 2.22 10.26 -18.53
CA GLU A 129 2.03 8.95 -19.15
C GLU A 129 0.81 8.97 -20.09
N ILE A 130 0.99 8.48 -21.31
CA ILE A 130 -0.10 8.33 -22.27
C ILE A 130 -0.88 7.05 -21.94
N VAL A 131 -2.10 7.23 -21.45
CA VAL A 131 -2.99 6.14 -21.06
C VAL A 131 -4.03 5.92 -22.14
N GLY A 132 -4.01 4.75 -22.78
CA GLY A 132 -4.98 4.40 -23.82
C GLY A 132 -6.41 4.20 -23.28
N ALA A 133 -7.43 4.34 -24.16
CA ALA A 133 -8.85 4.26 -23.83
C ALA A 133 -9.25 3.04 -22.98
N ARG A 134 -8.63 1.89 -23.24
CA ARG A 134 -8.91 0.66 -22.46
C ARG A 134 -8.46 0.74 -20.98
N ARG A 135 -7.41 1.50 -20.66
CA ARG A 135 -7.00 1.71 -19.26
C ARG A 135 -7.93 2.70 -18.58
N TRP A 136 -8.37 3.73 -19.31
CA TRP A 136 -9.41 4.65 -18.84
C TRP A 136 -10.73 3.96 -18.56
N SER A 137 -11.19 3.05 -19.46
CA SER A 137 -12.42 2.28 -19.20
C SER A 137 -12.30 1.41 -17.95
N ALA A 138 -11.13 0.80 -17.69
CA ALA A 138 -10.91 0.04 -16.45
C ALA A 138 -10.96 0.95 -15.21
N VAL A 139 -10.35 2.13 -15.27
CA VAL A 139 -10.42 3.11 -14.17
C VAL A 139 -11.87 3.51 -13.90
N LEU A 140 -12.66 3.80 -14.93
CA LEU A 140 -14.08 4.12 -14.77
C LEU A 140 -14.86 2.97 -14.14
N VAL A 141 -14.66 1.73 -14.59
CA VAL A 141 -15.29 0.55 -13.99
C VAL A 141 -14.88 0.39 -12.52
N GLY A 142 -13.61 0.62 -12.18
CA GLY A 142 -13.14 0.62 -10.80
C GLY A 142 -13.84 1.67 -9.94
N PHE A 143 -14.02 2.89 -10.45
CA PHE A 143 -14.77 3.92 -9.74
C PHE A 143 -16.26 3.60 -9.59
N LEU A 144 -16.89 2.91 -10.57
CA LEU A 144 -18.25 2.38 -10.39
C LEU A 144 -18.29 1.39 -9.21
N GLY A 145 -17.27 0.52 -9.06
CA GLY A 145 -17.14 -0.34 -7.90
C GLY A 145 -17.04 0.44 -6.58
N VAL A 146 -16.28 1.54 -6.56
CA VAL A 146 -16.22 2.44 -5.39
C VAL A 146 -17.60 3.06 -5.10
N LEU A 147 -18.33 3.53 -6.11
CA LEU A 147 -19.69 4.06 -5.95
C LEU A 147 -20.67 3.02 -5.39
N VAL A 148 -20.53 1.76 -5.79
CA VAL A 148 -21.33 0.65 -5.23
C VAL A 148 -21.05 0.45 -3.74
N ILE A 149 -19.78 0.58 -3.29
CA ILE A 149 -19.43 0.50 -1.85
C ILE A 149 -19.98 1.72 -1.09
N VAL A 150 -19.83 2.90 -1.68
CA VAL A 150 -20.16 4.19 -1.04
C VAL A 150 -21.66 4.44 -0.99
N GLN A 151 -22.43 3.97 -1.99
CA GLN A 151 -23.86 4.18 -2.13
C GLN A 151 -24.29 5.65 -1.92
N PRO A 152 -23.86 6.60 -2.75
CA PRO A 152 -24.19 8.00 -2.57
C PRO A 152 -25.71 8.20 -2.62
N GLY A 153 -26.25 8.96 -1.65
CA GLY A 153 -27.70 9.19 -1.52
C GLY A 153 -28.43 8.24 -0.58
N VAL A 154 -27.72 7.29 0.04
CA VAL A 154 -28.22 6.45 1.14
C VAL A 154 -27.47 6.85 2.42
N ASP A 155 -27.99 6.56 3.60
CA ASP A 155 -27.40 6.89 4.91
C ASP A 155 -25.97 6.30 5.13
N THR A 156 -25.51 5.46 4.21
CA THR A 156 -24.16 4.89 4.19
C THR A 156 -23.07 5.86 3.74
N PHE A 157 -23.43 7.00 3.10
CA PHE A 157 -22.46 8.04 2.74
C PHE A 157 -22.11 8.90 3.94
N THR A 158 -21.13 8.46 4.71
CA THR A 158 -20.68 9.13 5.92
C THR A 158 -19.41 9.97 5.66
N PRO A 159 -19.08 10.94 6.53
CA PRO A 159 -17.78 11.63 6.48
C PRO A 159 -16.60 10.64 6.47
N GLY A 160 -16.75 9.48 7.12
CA GLY A 160 -15.75 8.41 7.13
C GLY A 160 -15.41 7.87 5.74
N THR A 161 -16.39 7.75 4.87
CA THR A 161 -16.23 7.32 3.48
C THR A 161 -15.37 8.31 2.69
N LEU A 162 -15.63 9.62 2.84
CA LEU A 162 -14.80 10.66 2.22
C LEU A 162 -13.36 10.62 2.74
N VAL A 163 -13.17 10.47 4.04
CA VAL A 163 -11.83 10.37 4.66
C VAL A 163 -11.09 9.14 4.13
N ALA A 164 -11.77 8.00 3.97
CA ALA A 164 -11.16 6.79 3.38
C ALA A 164 -10.72 6.99 1.92
N LEU A 165 -11.53 7.69 1.12
CA LEU A 165 -11.17 8.01 -0.28
C LEU A 165 -10.01 9.02 -0.37
N LEU A 166 -10.01 10.04 0.51
CA LEU A 166 -8.89 10.99 0.61
C LEU A 166 -7.61 10.28 1.06
N ALA A 167 -7.70 9.32 1.99
CA ALA A 167 -6.57 8.47 2.37
C ALA A 167 -6.04 7.66 1.18
N ALA A 168 -6.90 7.09 0.35
CA ALA A 168 -6.52 6.35 -0.84
C ALA A 168 -5.85 7.25 -1.89
N LEU A 169 -6.35 8.47 -2.09
CA LEU A 169 -5.75 9.49 -2.97
C LEU A 169 -4.36 9.91 -2.48
N ALA A 170 -4.21 10.19 -1.18
CA ALA A 170 -2.93 10.54 -0.58
C ALA A 170 -1.93 9.36 -0.65
N SER A 171 -2.40 8.11 -0.47
CA SER A 171 -1.60 6.90 -0.66
C SER A 171 -1.10 6.77 -2.09
N ALA A 172 -1.91 7.13 -3.08
CA ALA A 172 -1.51 7.10 -4.48
C ALA A 172 -0.37 8.10 -4.75
N ASN A 173 -0.46 9.31 -4.20
CA ASN A 173 0.62 10.30 -4.28
C ASN A 173 1.91 9.77 -3.62
N ALA A 174 1.81 9.17 -2.44
CA ALA A 174 2.94 8.54 -1.76
C ALA A 174 3.57 7.42 -2.61
N ALA A 175 2.76 6.58 -3.27
CA ALA A 175 3.25 5.50 -4.15
C ALA A 175 4.00 6.05 -5.38
N ILE A 176 3.51 7.12 -6.01
CA ILE A 176 4.18 7.81 -7.13
C ILE A 176 5.53 8.37 -6.66
N SER A 177 5.55 9.00 -5.49
CA SER A 177 6.76 9.57 -4.88
C SER A 177 7.82 8.50 -4.58
N ILE A 178 7.40 7.29 -4.13
CA ILE A 178 8.32 6.15 -3.92
C ILE A 178 8.94 5.72 -5.25
N ARG A 179 8.16 5.63 -6.34
CA ARG A 179 8.70 5.28 -7.65
C ARG A 179 9.78 6.25 -8.11
N PHE A 180 9.59 7.53 -7.82
CA PHE A 180 10.60 8.56 -8.12
C PHE A 180 11.88 8.37 -7.31
N LEU A 181 11.77 8.16 -5.99
CA LEU A 181 12.93 7.92 -5.10
C LEU A 181 13.67 6.61 -5.44
N ALA A 182 12.93 5.55 -5.76
CA ALA A 182 13.52 4.23 -6.05
C ALA A 182 14.43 4.21 -7.28
N ARG A 183 14.41 5.27 -8.12
CA ARG A 183 15.33 5.41 -9.26
C ARG A 183 16.76 5.78 -8.84
N THR A 184 16.93 6.39 -7.67
CA THR A 184 18.21 6.98 -7.23
C THR A 184 18.61 6.59 -5.83
N GLU A 185 17.69 6.10 -5.00
CA GLU A 185 17.92 5.77 -3.61
C GLU A 185 17.90 4.25 -3.37
N HIS A 186 18.67 3.79 -2.39
CA HIS A 186 18.64 2.37 -2.01
C HIS A 186 17.29 2.03 -1.35
N PRO A 187 16.65 0.90 -1.69
CA PRO A 187 15.34 0.54 -1.13
C PRO A 187 15.29 0.53 0.40
N ASP A 188 16.35 0.03 1.06
CA ASP A 188 16.42 -0.02 2.52
C ASP A 188 16.55 1.39 3.13
N ALA A 189 17.26 2.32 2.45
CA ALA A 189 17.33 3.72 2.87
C ALA A 189 15.95 4.39 2.81
N ILE A 190 15.17 4.11 1.76
CA ILE A 190 13.79 4.64 1.63
C ILE A 190 12.93 4.17 2.81
N VAL A 191 13.01 2.89 3.19
CA VAL A 191 12.24 2.33 4.31
C VAL A 191 12.66 2.94 5.64
N VAL A 192 13.96 2.95 5.93
CA VAL A 192 14.50 3.45 7.21
C VAL A 192 14.21 4.94 7.38
N LEU A 193 14.54 5.78 6.38
CA LEU A 193 14.31 7.22 6.44
C LEU A 193 12.81 7.56 6.55
N THR A 194 11.96 6.85 5.79
CA THR A 194 10.51 7.05 5.87
C THR A 194 9.98 6.73 7.26
N THR A 195 10.34 5.57 7.81
CA THR A 195 9.86 5.12 9.12
C THR A 195 10.38 6.04 10.23
N MET A 196 11.64 6.47 10.14
CA MET A 196 12.26 7.41 11.08
C MET A 196 11.55 8.77 11.07
N LEU A 197 11.23 9.33 9.89
CA LEU A 197 10.52 10.61 9.75
C LEU A 197 9.06 10.52 10.19
N TRP A 198 8.42 9.37 10.04
CA TRP A 198 7.05 9.19 10.45
C TRP A 198 6.85 9.26 11.96
N VAL A 199 7.84 8.88 12.78
CA VAL A 199 7.73 8.95 14.24
C VAL A 199 7.48 10.38 14.72
N PRO A 200 8.36 11.39 14.49
CA PRO A 200 8.10 12.75 14.94
C PRO A 200 6.89 13.40 14.26
N MET A 201 6.62 13.08 12.98
CA MET A 201 5.47 13.65 12.27
C MET A 201 4.12 13.13 12.80
N SER A 202 4.03 11.86 13.20
CA SER A 202 2.83 11.30 13.80
C SER A 202 2.68 11.65 15.27
N LEU A 203 3.76 12.01 15.97
CA LEU A 203 3.71 12.45 17.35
C LEU A 203 2.94 13.77 17.48
N LEU A 204 3.13 14.72 16.56
CA LEU A 204 2.48 16.03 16.64
C LEU A 204 0.94 15.94 16.75
N PRO A 205 0.21 15.24 15.83
CA PRO A 205 -1.23 15.07 15.98
C PRO A 205 -1.61 14.18 17.18
N ALA A 206 -0.77 13.20 17.56
CA ALA A 206 -1.03 12.35 18.71
C ALA A 206 -1.04 13.13 20.03
N LEU A 207 -0.14 14.12 20.19
CA LEU A 207 -0.08 14.95 21.41
C LEU A 207 -1.35 15.77 21.65
N LEU A 208 -2.15 16.05 20.60
CA LEU A 208 -3.40 16.81 20.74
C LEU A 208 -4.54 16.00 21.38
N VAL A 209 -4.42 14.68 21.36
CA VAL A 209 -5.45 13.72 21.81
C VAL A 209 -4.86 12.66 22.75
N TRP A 210 -3.74 12.98 23.40
CA TRP A 210 -2.92 12.01 24.10
C TRP A 210 -3.61 11.36 25.30
N GLU A 211 -3.77 10.05 25.20
CA GLU A 211 -4.15 9.17 26.29
C GLU A 211 -3.08 8.08 26.50
N THR A 212 -2.69 7.84 27.75
CA THR A 212 -1.68 6.82 28.02
C THR A 212 -2.28 5.43 27.86
N PRO A 213 -1.73 4.56 26.99
CA PRO A 213 -2.23 3.22 26.82
C PRO A 213 -2.21 2.44 28.15
N ALA A 214 -3.25 1.65 28.41
CA ALA A 214 -3.34 0.82 29.59
C ALA A 214 -3.62 -0.65 29.25
N GLY A 215 -3.18 -1.56 30.12
CA GLY A 215 -3.49 -2.99 30.00
C GLY A 215 -3.13 -3.61 28.65
N LEU A 216 -4.10 -4.28 28.04
CA LEU A 216 -3.94 -4.98 26.76
C LEU A 216 -3.73 -4.06 25.56
N THR A 217 -4.03 -2.77 25.66
CA THR A 217 -3.84 -1.81 24.56
C THR A 217 -2.36 -1.73 24.16
N TRP A 218 -1.43 -1.86 25.11
CA TRP A 218 0.00 -1.97 24.80
C TRP A 218 0.31 -3.12 23.85
N LEU A 219 -0.31 -4.28 24.07
CA LEU A 219 -0.14 -5.43 23.20
C LEU A 219 -0.60 -5.14 21.77
N TRP A 220 -1.77 -4.51 21.63
CA TRP A 220 -2.33 -4.22 20.30
C TRP A 220 -1.49 -3.23 19.51
N ILE A 221 -0.97 -2.16 20.12
CA ILE A 221 -0.14 -1.18 19.42
C ILE A 221 1.25 -1.72 19.07
N VAL A 222 1.87 -2.53 19.94
CA VAL A 222 3.14 -3.22 19.64
C VAL A 222 2.93 -4.20 18.49
N LEU A 223 1.88 -5.02 18.54
CA LEU A 223 1.53 -5.95 17.46
C LEU A 223 1.23 -5.20 16.16
N ALA A 224 0.51 -4.09 16.19
CA ALA A 224 0.24 -3.29 14.99
C ALA A 224 1.54 -2.79 14.34
N GLY A 225 2.52 -2.34 15.13
CA GLY A 225 3.86 -1.96 14.65
C GLY A 225 4.63 -3.13 14.05
N ALA A 226 4.68 -4.26 14.75
CA ALA A 226 5.37 -5.47 14.32
C ALA A 226 4.75 -6.07 13.05
N LEU A 227 3.42 -6.26 13.03
CA LEU A 227 2.68 -6.84 11.92
C LEU A 227 2.76 -5.94 10.68
N GLY A 228 2.64 -4.61 10.85
CA GLY A 228 2.76 -3.66 9.76
C GLY A 228 4.15 -3.66 9.13
N THR A 229 5.19 -3.62 9.96
CA THR A 229 6.59 -3.63 9.47
C THR A 229 6.96 -5.00 8.87
N GLY A 230 6.60 -6.09 9.55
CA GLY A 230 6.78 -7.45 9.04
C GLY A 230 6.04 -7.68 7.72
N GLY A 231 4.79 -7.22 7.62
CA GLY A 231 3.99 -7.24 6.41
C GLY A 231 4.68 -6.52 5.26
N HIS A 232 5.19 -5.30 5.48
CA HIS A 232 5.93 -4.55 4.47
C HIS A 232 7.23 -5.23 4.03
N MET A 233 8.01 -5.79 4.96
CA MET A 233 9.24 -6.52 4.64
C MET A 233 8.97 -7.75 3.77
N ILE A 234 7.94 -8.53 4.12
CA ILE A 234 7.54 -9.73 3.39
C ILE A 234 6.96 -9.36 2.02
N TRP A 235 6.11 -8.32 1.96
CA TRP A 235 5.55 -7.78 0.73
C TRP A 235 6.63 -7.35 -0.26
N THR A 236 7.63 -6.59 0.19
CA THR A 236 8.75 -6.16 -0.64
C THR A 236 9.54 -7.35 -1.18
N ARG A 237 9.75 -8.39 -0.36
CA ARG A 237 10.42 -9.63 -0.78
C ARG A 237 9.60 -10.41 -1.80
N ALA A 238 8.28 -10.46 -1.66
CA ALA A 238 7.38 -11.08 -2.63
C ALA A 238 7.51 -10.41 -4.00
N LEU A 239 7.48 -9.07 -4.05
CA LEU A 239 7.62 -8.30 -5.28
C LEU A 239 9.00 -8.42 -5.95
N LYS A 240 10.05 -8.76 -5.20
CA LYS A 240 11.37 -9.08 -5.78
C LYS A 240 11.43 -10.44 -6.47
N LEU A 241 10.56 -11.38 -6.06
CA LEU A 241 10.56 -12.76 -6.54
C LEU A 241 9.53 -13.02 -7.65
N GLY A 242 8.49 -12.18 -7.75
CA GLY A 242 7.40 -12.34 -8.71
C GLY A 242 6.90 -11.03 -9.29
N GLU A 243 6.26 -11.09 -10.45
CA GLU A 243 5.67 -9.94 -11.11
C GLU A 243 4.53 -9.36 -10.26
N ALA A 244 4.52 -8.04 -10.05
CA ALA A 244 3.48 -7.36 -9.28
C ALA A 244 2.07 -7.63 -9.82
N SER A 245 1.91 -7.73 -11.15
CA SER A 245 0.63 -8.03 -11.79
C SER A 245 0.03 -9.39 -11.42
N MET A 246 0.88 -10.38 -11.10
CA MET A 246 0.44 -11.70 -10.63
C MET A 246 0.16 -11.73 -9.13
N LEU A 247 0.86 -10.90 -8.35
CA LEU A 247 0.80 -10.90 -6.90
C LEU A 247 -0.27 -9.94 -6.35
N THR A 248 -0.54 -8.81 -7.01
CA THR A 248 -1.54 -7.81 -6.57
C THR A 248 -2.92 -8.41 -6.29
N PRO A 249 -3.48 -9.35 -7.08
CA PRO A 249 -4.77 -9.95 -6.76
C PRO A 249 -4.81 -10.66 -5.41
N ILE A 250 -3.66 -11.18 -4.93
CA ILE A 250 -3.58 -11.90 -3.66
C ILE A 250 -3.80 -10.95 -2.48
N SER A 251 -3.44 -9.67 -2.61
CA SER A 251 -3.63 -8.68 -1.53
C SER A 251 -5.11 -8.49 -1.15
N PHE A 252 -6.04 -8.80 -2.05
CA PHE A 252 -7.48 -8.76 -1.73
C PHE A 252 -7.92 -9.82 -0.70
N LEU A 253 -7.10 -10.85 -0.44
CA LEU A 253 -7.32 -11.76 0.68
C LEU A 253 -7.39 -10.99 2.02
N GLN A 254 -6.82 -9.81 2.10
CA GLN A 254 -6.95 -8.93 3.28
C GLN A 254 -8.42 -8.64 3.62
N ILE A 255 -9.29 -8.43 2.62
CA ILE A 255 -10.72 -8.19 2.86
C ILE A 255 -11.34 -9.40 3.56
N VAL A 256 -10.97 -10.63 3.13
CA VAL A 256 -11.47 -11.85 3.75
C VAL A 256 -11.01 -11.95 5.21
N VAL A 257 -9.73 -11.66 5.48
CA VAL A 257 -9.17 -11.65 6.84
C VAL A 257 -9.89 -10.63 7.72
N VAL A 258 -10.01 -9.38 7.27
CA VAL A 258 -10.65 -8.32 8.07
C VAL A 258 -12.15 -8.54 8.22
N ALA A 259 -12.83 -9.09 7.21
CA ALA A 259 -14.25 -9.42 7.29
C ALA A 259 -14.51 -10.53 8.31
N PHE A 260 -13.67 -11.58 8.31
CA PHE A 260 -13.76 -12.66 9.28
C PHE A 260 -13.57 -12.15 10.72
N PHE A 261 -12.51 -11.39 10.98
CA PHE A 261 -12.28 -10.82 12.31
C PHE A 261 -13.27 -9.71 12.67
N GLY A 262 -13.75 -8.93 11.69
CA GLY A 262 -14.79 -7.94 11.85
C GLY A 262 -16.09 -8.56 12.38
N TRP A 263 -16.50 -9.67 11.76
CA TRP A 263 -17.65 -10.45 12.22
C TRP A 263 -17.38 -11.10 13.60
N LEU A 264 -16.23 -11.74 13.77
CA LEU A 264 -15.93 -12.52 14.99
C LEU A 264 -15.74 -11.64 16.22
N LEU A 265 -15.04 -10.51 16.11
CA LEU A 265 -14.62 -9.70 17.27
C LEU A 265 -15.50 -8.46 17.46
N PHE A 266 -16.09 -7.93 16.41
CA PHE A 266 -16.83 -6.65 16.45
C PHE A 266 -18.33 -6.83 16.09
N GLY A 267 -18.77 -8.04 15.73
CA GLY A 267 -20.15 -8.29 15.31
C GLY A 267 -20.54 -7.61 14.00
N GLU A 268 -19.55 -7.17 13.21
CA GLU A 268 -19.79 -6.48 11.94
C GLU A 268 -20.31 -7.48 10.88
N ALA A 269 -21.51 -7.27 10.35
CA ALA A 269 -21.99 -8.02 9.21
C ALA A 269 -21.31 -7.58 7.92
N LEU A 270 -20.94 -8.57 7.08
CA LEU A 270 -20.40 -8.26 5.76
C LEU A 270 -21.51 -7.75 4.85
N ASP A 271 -21.50 -6.44 4.54
CA ASP A 271 -22.47 -5.85 3.66
C ASP A 271 -22.31 -6.35 2.21
N ARG A 272 -23.43 -6.73 1.58
CA ARG A 272 -23.47 -7.25 0.21
C ARG A 272 -22.92 -6.26 -0.82
N TRP A 273 -23.16 -4.98 -0.64
CA TRP A 273 -22.71 -3.94 -1.56
C TRP A 273 -21.20 -3.73 -1.46
N THR A 274 -20.65 -3.82 -0.25
CA THR A 274 -19.19 -3.83 -0.03
C THR A 274 -18.55 -5.01 -0.76
N VAL A 275 -19.13 -6.21 -0.72
CA VAL A 275 -18.63 -7.40 -1.44
C VAL A 275 -18.68 -7.19 -2.96
N VAL A 276 -19.82 -6.74 -3.49
CA VAL A 276 -20.01 -6.51 -4.93
C VAL A 276 -19.05 -5.42 -5.43
N GLY A 277 -19.02 -4.28 -4.75
CA GLY A 277 -18.17 -3.16 -5.14
C GLY A 277 -16.68 -3.49 -5.03
N ALA A 278 -16.24 -4.19 -3.97
CA ALA A 278 -14.88 -4.67 -3.83
C ALA A 278 -14.50 -5.66 -4.96
N GLY A 279 -15.42 -6.53 -5.37
CA GLY A 279 -15.24 -7.42 -6.53
C GLY A 279 -15.01 -6.65 -7.84
N ILE A 280 -15.78 -5.58 -8.07
CA ILE A 280 -15.64 -4.72 -9.25
C ILE A 280 -14.28 -3.99 -9.23
N VAL A 281 -13.91 -3.38 -8.09
CA VAL A 281 -12.60 -2.70 -7.92
C VAL A 281 -11.45 -3.69 -8.15
N LEU A 282 -11.56 -4.90 -7.60
CA LEU A 282 -10.59 -5.97 -7.79
C LEU A 282 -10.42 -6.33 -9.27
N ALA A 283 -11.53 -6.61 -9.96
CA ALA A 283 -11.51 -6.98 -11.38
C ALA A 283 -10.84 -5.88 -12.23
N SER A 284 -11.17 -4.61 -11.95
CA SER A 284 -10.54 -3.45 -12.59
C SER A 284 -9.03 -3.38 -12.34
N ASN A 285 -8.60 -3.52 -11.10
CA ASN A 285 -7.17 -3.48 -10.72
C ASN A 285 -6.38 -4.64 -11.35
N ILE A 286 -6.95 -5.85 -11.39
CA ILE A 286 -6.35 -7.01 -12.07
C ILE A 286 -6.20 -6.73 -13.57
N TYR A 287 -7.21 -6.16 -14.20
CA TYR A 287 -7.16 -5.86 -15.62
C TYR A 287 -6.06 -4.82 -15.93
N ILE A 288 -5.97 -3.73 -15.15
CA ILE A 288 -4.93 -2.71 -15.27
C ILE A 288 -3.55 -3.35 -15.12
N ALA A 289 -3.32 -4.11 -14.04
CA ALA A 289 -2.04 -4.74 -13.73
C ALA A 289 -1.58 -5.74 -14.82
N ARG A 290 -2.49 -6.62 -15.29
CA ARG A 290 -2.19 -7.58 -16.36
C ARG A 290 -1.83 -6.90 -17.67
N ARG A 291 -2.48 -5.79 -17.97
CA ARG A 291 -2.21 -5.04 -19.19
C ARG A 291 -0.85 -4.34 -19.14
N GLU A 292 -0.51 -3.71 -18.01
CA GLU A 292 0.81 -3.09 -17.82
C GLU A 292 1.93 -4.13 -18.00
N ALA A 293 1.76 -5.31 -17.43
CA ALA A 293 2.72 -6.40 -17.59
C ALA A 293 2.86 -6.86 -19.05
N ARG A 294 1.76 -6.93 -19.82
CA ARG A 294 1.82 -7.27 -21.26
C ARG A 294 2.56 -6.20 -22.06
N LEU A 295 2.28 -4.92 -21.83
CA LEU A 295 2.94 -3.83 -22.54
C LEU A 295 4.45 -3.78 -22.23
N ALA A 296 4.84 -4.00 -20.97
CA ALA A 296 6.24 -4.08 -20.57
C ALA A 296 6.99 -5.23 -21.27
N ARG A 297 6.33 -6.40 -21.46
CA ARG A 297 6.92 -7.53 -22.17
C ARG A 297 7.11 -7.24 -23.66
N HIS A 298 6.15 -6.59 -24.32
CA HIS A 298 6.29 -6.23 -25.74
C HIS A 298 7.42 -5.21 -25.96
N ALA A 299 7.59 -4.24 -25.08
CA ALA A 299 8.67 -3.27 -25.15
C ALA A 299 10.08 -3.88 -25.00
N THR A 300 10.20 -5.04 -24.31
CA THR A 300 11.48 -5.75 -24.17
C THR A 300 11.77 -6.76 -25.28
N THR A 301 10.76 -7.09 -26.10
CA THR A 301 10.89 -8.13 -27.15
C THR A 301 11.12 -7.52 -28.55
N ASP A 302 10.96 -6.20 -28.70
CA ASP A 302 11.11 -5.49 -29.97
C ASP A 302 12.27 -4.48 -29.87
N PRO A 303 13.54 -4.91 -30.16
CA PRO A 303 14.71 -4.02 -30.11
C PRO A 303 14.76 -2.98 -31.23
N ASP A 304 13.94 -3.11 -32.28
CA ASP A 304 14.03 -2.30 -33.51
C ASP A 304 13.32 -0.93 -33.44
N ILE A 305 12.55 -0.65 -32.39
CA ILE A 305 11.89 0.68 -32.23
C ILE A 305 12.87 1.76 -31.72
N GLY A 306 14.07 1.40 -31.32
CA GLY A 306 15.12 2.33 -30.84
C GLY A 306 16.13 2.80 -31.90
N ALA A 307 16.09 2.29 -33.12
CA ALA A 307 17.14 2.50 -34.13
C ALA A 307 16.86 3.67 -35.11
N ASP A 308 15.67 4.25 -35.12
CA ASP A 308 15.29 5.35 -36.04
C ASP A 308 15.24 6.74 -35.38
N THR A 309 16.25 7.11 -34.58
CA THR A 309 16.53 8.52 -34.36
C THR A 309 17.65 8.98 -35.27
N PRO A 310 17.38 9.85 -36.24
CA PRO A 310 18.46 10.40 -37.08
C PRO A 310 19.38 11.27 -36.21
N SER A 311 20.67 10.91 -36.23
CA SER A 311 21.75 11.71 -35.65
C SER A 311 21.68 13.15 -36.15
N PRO A 312 21.70 14.19 -35.28
CA PRO A 312 21.80 15.58 -35.72
C PRO A 312 23.18 15.82 -36.32
N ARG A 313 23.20 16.30 -37.57
CA ARG A 313 24.37 16.85 -38.21
C ARG A 313 24.64 18.26 -37.67
#